data_dfa1f7595397bffc32d25566805d56b3
#
_entry.id   dfa1f7595397bffc32d25566805d56b3
#
_cell.length_a   1.000
_cell.length_b   1.000
_cell.length_c   1.000
_cell.angle_alpha   90.00
_cell.angle_beta   90.00
_cell.angle_gamma   90.00
#
_symmetry.space_group_name_H-M   'P 1'
#
loop_
_entity.id
_entity.type
_entity.pdbx_description
1 polymer ?
#
loop_
_entity_poly.entity_id
_entity_poly.type
_entity_poly.pdbx_seq_one_letter_code
_entity_poly.pdbx_strand_id
1 'polypeptide(L)'
;MSALDTLVVLVTTPTVEEGQSIARSLVTERLAACVNVVPGVRSLFFWEGQLQEETEALLVIKTCRERYAALQARILELHTYSVPEILALPVEAGSPAYLAWVRETACAGGR
;
A
#
# COMPACT_ATOMS: atom_id res chain seq x y z
N MET A 1 -17.70 12.96 -5.45
CA MET A 1 -16.36 12.36 -5.65
C MET A 1 -16.50 10.98 -6.19
N SER A 2 -15.66 10.65 -7.14
CA SER A 2 -15.70 9.35 -7.75
C SER A 2 -14.99 8.32 -6.86
N ALA A 3 -15.52 7.10 -6.84
CA ALA A 3 -14.84 5.99 -6.17
C ALA A 3 -13.45 5.77 -6.77
N LEU A 4 -13.26 6.14 -8.06
CA LEU A 4 -11.97 5.99 -8.72
C LEU A 4 -10.88 6.86 -8.13
N ASP A 5 -11.24 7.84 -7.30
CA ASP A 5 -10.24 8.63 -6.58
C ASP A 5 -9.65 7.85 -5.40
N THR A 6 -10.29 6.77 -5.00
CA THR A 6 -9.77 5.88 -3.97
C THR A 6 -8.92 4.81 -4.63
N LEU A 7 -7.76 4.54 -4.05
CA LEU A 7 -6.83 3.56 -4.59
C LEU A 7 -6.57 2.45 -3.57
N VAL A 8 -6.41 1.25 -4.09
CA VAL A 8 -5.85 0.13 -3.33
C VAL A 8 -4.42 -0.06 -3.84
N VAL A 9 -3.44 0.02 -2.96
CA VAL A 9 -2.04 -0.11 -3.34
C VAL A 9 -1.51 -1.40 -2.74
N LEU A 10 -0.88 -2.22 -3.59
CA LEU A 10 -0.30 -3.50 -3.17
C LEU A 10 1.20 -3.36 -3.06
N VAL A 11 1.74 -3.82 -1.95
CA VAL A 11 3.18 -3.81 -1.68
C VAL A 11 3.53 -5.13 -0.99
N THR A 12 4.62 -5.78 -1.41
CA THR A 12 5.10 -6.94 -0.67
C THR A 12 6.35 -6.57 0.09
N THR A 13 6.52 -7.17 1.27
CA THR A 13 7.71 -6.96 2.10
C THR A 13 8.30 -8.30 2.47
N PRO A 14 9.62 -8.35 2.74
CA PRO A 14 10.27 -9.62 3.06
C PRO A 14 9.79 -10.23 4.38
N THR A 15 9.36 -9.41 5.32
CA THR A 15 8.89 -9.90 6.61
C THR A 15 7.64 -9.15 7.05
N VAL A 16 6.89 -9.77 7.96
CA VAL A 16 5.72 -9.12 8.57
C VAL A 16 6.17 -7.89 9.36
N GLU A 17 7.30 -7.99 10.04
CA GLU A 17 7.80 -6.89 10.85
C GLU A 17 8.09 -5.65 10.02
N GLU A 18 8.73 -5.83 8.88
CA GLU A 18 8.98 -4.70 7.98
C GLU A 18 7.67 -4.14 7.46
N GLY A 19 6.73 -5.04 7.09
CA GLY A 19 5.42 -4.62 6.63
C GLY A 19 4.67 -3.81 7.66
N GLN A 20 4.70 -4.25 8.92
CA GLN A 20 4.04 -3.53 10.00
C GLN A 20 4.68 -2.17 10.26
N SER A 21 6.00 -2.10 10.16
CA SER A 21 6.72 -0.85 10.35
C SER A 21 6.35 0.17 9.27
N ILE A 22 6.34 -0.27 8.02
CA ILE A 22 5.95 0.58 6.90
C ILE A 22 4.49 1.02 7.07
N ALA A 23 3.61 0.08 7.38
CA ALA A 23 2.19 0.37 7.55
C ALA A 23 1.96 1.44 8.62
N ARG A 24 2.66 1.30 9.74
CA ARG A 24 2.52 2.25 10.85
C ARG A 24 2.94 3.65 10.44
N SER A 25 4.04 3.76 9.69
CA SER A 25 4.50 5.06 9.21
C SER A 25 3.51 5.69 8.25
N LEU A 26 3.00 4.90 7.30
CA LEU A 26 2.07 5.43 6.30
C LEU A 26 0.79 5.94 6.92
N VAL A 27 0.24 5.21 7.89
CA VAL A 27 -1.01 5.62 8.54
C VAL A 27 -0.77 6.82 9.46
N THR A 28 0.30 6.77 10.23
CA THR A 28 0.62 7.87 11.16
C THR A 28 0.84 9.18 10.40
N GLU A 29 1.48 9.09 9.23
CA GLU A 29 1.77 10.28 8.44
C GLU A 29 0.62 10.67 7.52
N ARG A 30 -0.52 9.99 7.63
CA ARG A 30 -1.72 10.28 6.85
C ARG A 30 -1.52 10.12 5.35
N LEU A 31 -0.58 9.28 4.95
CA LEU A 31 -0.39 8.92 3.55
C LEU A 31 -1.33 7.79 3.15
N ALA A 32 -1.83 7.06 4.12
CA ALA A 32 -2.82 6.01 3.91
C ALA A 32 -3.87 6.08 5.01
N ALA A 33 -5.11 5.71 4.66
CA ALA A 33 -6.17 5.64 5.65
C ALA A 33 -6.10 4.33 6.44
N CYS A 34 -5.68 3.27 5.76
CA CYS A 34 -5.68 1.93 6.33
C CYS A 34 -4.66 1.08 5.60
N VAL A 35 -3.99 0.20 6.33
CA VAL A 35 -3.11 -0.79 5.73
C VAL A 35 -3.39 -2.12 6.39
N ASN A 36 -3.75 -3.12 5.59
CA ASN A 36 -3.84 -4.50 6.07
C ASN A 36 -2.51 -5.18 5.79
N VAL A 37 -2.00 -5.89 6.78
CA VAL A 37 -0.75 -6.64 6.65
C VAL A 37 -1.12 -8.12 6.62
N VAL A 38 -0.91 -8.77 5.49
CA VAL A 38 -1.27 -10.18 5.28
C VAL A 38 0.00 -11.01 5.32
N PRO A 39 0.17 -11.87 6.33
CA PRO A 39 1.37 -12.69 6.42
C PRO A 39 1.29 -13.92 5.53
N GLY A 40 2.43 -14.57 5.29
CA GLY A 40 2.45 -15.89 4.68
C GLY A 40 2.15 -15.93 3.20
N VAL A 41 2.41 -14.86 2.48
CA VAL A 41 2.21 -14.84 1.04
C VAL A 41 3.39 -15.53 0.37
N ARG A 42 3.09 -16.54 -0.49
CA ARG A 42 4.13 -17.26 -1.23
C ARG A 42 4.26 -16.57 -2.59
N SER A 43 5.43 -16.00 -2.83
CA SER A 43 5.68 -15.25 -4.06
C SER A 43 6.65 -16.04 -4.93
N LEU A 44 6.28 -16.27 -6.18
CA LEU A 44 7.12 -16.94 -7.16
C LEU A 44 7.37 -15.94 -8.27
N PHE A 45 8.64 -15.71 -8.60
CA PHE A 45 8.97 -14.70 -9.59
C PHE A 45 10.34 -15.00 -10.21
N PHE A 46 10.59 -14.42 -11.37
CA PHE A 46 11.88 -14.51 -12.03
C PHE A 46 12.73 -13.31 -11.65
N TRP A 47 13.93 -13.56 -11.21
CA TRP A 47 14.88 -12.50 -10.87
C TRP A 47 16.26 -12.95 -11.28
N GLU A 48 16.93 -12.12 -12.11
CA GLU A 48 18.29 -12.41 -12.59
C GLU A 48 18.37 -13.79 -13.25
N GLY A 49 17.37 -14.11 -14.05
CA GLY A 49 17.38 -15.34 -14.85
C GLY A 49 17.01 -16.59 -14.08
N GLN A 50 16.58 -16.48 -12.84
CA GLN A 50 16.24 -17.64 -12.02
C GLN A 50 14.88 -17.52 -11.40
N LEU A 51 14.23 -18.66 -11.21
CA LEU A 51 12.97 -18.72 -10.47
C LEU A 51 13.27 -18.60 -8.98
N GLN A 52 12.62 -17.63 -8.37
CA GLN A 52 12.71 -17.38 -6.93
C GLN A 52 11.39 -17.76 -6.28
N GLU A 53 11.46 -18.26 -5.06
CA GLU A 53 10.28 -18.58 -4.27
C GLU A 53 10.52 -18.05 -2.87
N GLU A 54 9.72 -17.06 -2.45
CA GLU A 54 9.91 -16.38 -1.18
C GLU A 54 8.61 -16.32 -0.42
N THR A 55 8.71 -16.35 0.91
CA THR A 55 7.55 -16.05 1.75
C THR A 55 7.63 -14.58 2.10
N GLU A 56 6.54 -13.87 1.83
CA GLU A 56 6.48 -12.43 2.03
C GLU A 56 5.22 -12.03 2.77
N ALA A 57 5.15 -10.78 3.19
CA ALA A 57 3.92 -10.18 3.67
C ALA A 57 3.36 -9.28 2.58
N LEU A 58 2.05 -9.21 2.49
CA LEU A 58 1.38 -8.34 1.52
C LEU A 58 0.70 -7.20 2.27
N LEU A 59 1.01 -5.99 1.85
CA LEU A 59 0.34 -4.80 2.36
C LEU A 59 -0.78 -4.45 1.39
N VAL A 60 -2.00 -4.32 1.92
CA VAL A 60 -3.15 -3.86 1.15
C VAL A 60 -3.49 -2.48 1.70
N ILE A 61 -3.13 -1.45 0.95
CA ILE A 61 -3.16 -0.07 1.40
C ILE A 61 -4.36 0.63 0.79
N LYS A 62 -5.14 1.36 1.61
CA LYS A 62 -6.23 2.16 1.10
C LYS A 62 -5.88 3.63 1.26
N THR A 63 -5.90 4.34 0.14
CA THR A 63 -5.54 5.75 0.09
C THR A 63 -6.30 6.44 -1.04
N CYS A 64 -5.90 7.62 -1.39
CA CYS A 64 -6.51 8.35 -2.49
C CYS A 64 -5.45 8.76 -3.50
N ARG A 65 -5.94 9.08 -4.69
CA ARG A 65 -5.07 9.42 -5.82
C ARG A 65 -4.15 10.60 -5.49
N GLU A 66 -4.65 11.56 -4.74
CA GLU A 66 -3.87 12.75 -4.37
C GLU A 66 -2.65 12.43 -3.52
N ARG A 67 -2.71 11.34 -2.76
CA ARG A 67 -1.61 10.95 -1.88
C ARG A 67 -0.63 9.99 -2.52
N TYR A 68 -0.96 9.45 -3.70
CA TYR A 68 -0.18 8.34 -4.22
C TYR A 68 1.29 8.66 -4.41
N ALA A 69 1.61 9.82 -4.99
CA ALA A 69 3.00 10.15 -5.25
C ALA A 69 3.81 10.22 -3.96
N ALA A 70 3.26 10.84 -2.93
CA ALA A 70 3.92 10.95 -1.64
C ALA A 70 4.01 9.58 -0.96
N LEU A 71 2.96 8.77 -1.08
CA LEU A 71 2.94 7.42 -0.54
C LEU A 71 4.04 6.57 -1.16
N GLN A 72 4.14 6.60 -2.48
CA GLN A 72 5.17 5.83 -3.19
C GLN A 72 6.56 6.26 -2.77
N ALA A 73 6.80 7.57 -2.70
CA ALA A 73 8.11 8.09 -2.32
C ALA A 73 8.48 7.60 -0.92
N ARG A 74 7.50 7.61 0.00
CA ARG A 74 7.78 7.20 1.37
C ARG A 74 8.05 5.71 1.47
N ILE A 75 7.31 4.89 0.72
CA ILE A 75 7.56 3.45 0.70
C ILE A 75 8.96 3.17 0.17
N LEU A 76 9.38 3.87 -0.88
CA LEU A 76 10.71 3.67 -1.44
C LEU A 76 11.80 4.02 -0.43
N GLU A 77 11.57 5.00 0.44
CA GLU A 77 12.52 5.34 1.49
C GLU A 77 12.61 4.26 2.57
N LEU A 78 11.49 3.62 2.87
CA LEU A 78 11.41 2.70 4.01
C LEU A 78 11.69 1.26 3.64
N HIS A 79 11.49 0.89 2.38
CA HIS A 79 11.56 -0.50 1.94
C HIS A 79 13.01 -0.95 1.78
N THR A 80 13.28 -2.21 2.17
CA THR A 80 14.64 -2.74 2.08
C THR A 80 14.99 -3.23 0.68
N TYR A 81 13.99 -3.53 -0.16
CA TYR A 81 14.28 -3.92 -1.55
C TYR A 81 14.67 -2.70 -2.37
N SER A 82 15.57 -2.90 -3.32
CA SER A 82 15.93 -1.82 -4.26
C SER A 82 14.81 -1.57 -5.28
N VAL A 83 14.05 -2.62 -5.61
CA VAL A 83 12.93 -2.51 -6.55
C VAL A 83 11.73 -3.20 -5.93
N PRO A 84 11.02 -2.54 -5.01
CA PRO A 84 9.85 -3.15 -4.38
C PRO A 84 8.64 -3.12 -5.30
N GLU A 85 7.73 -4.09 -5.10
CA GLU A 85 6.44 -4.05 -5.77
C GLU A 85 5.61 -2.94 -5.16
N ILE A 86 5.15 -2.00 -5.97
CA ILE A 86 4.22 -0.95 -5.55
C ILE A 86 3.26 -0.75 -6.72
N LEU A 87 2.03 -1.25 -6.57
CA LEU A 87 1.04 -1.19 -7.64
C LEU A 87 -0.23 -0.55 -7.11
N ALA A 88 -0.75 0.44 -7.82
CA ALA A 88 -1.98 1.12 -7.44
C ALA A 88 -3.10 0.68 -8.38
N LEU A 89 -4.23 0.34 -7.79
CA LEU A 89 -5.43 -0.07 -8.50
C LEU A 89 -6.55 0.91 -8.15
N PRO A 90 -7.25 1.46 -9.14
CA PRO A 90 -8.40 2.32 -8.81
C PRO A 90 -9.55 1.47 -8.30
N VAL A 91 -10.28 2.00 -7.33
CA VAL A 91 -11.47 1.35 -6.80
C VAL A 91 -12.64 1.74 -7.69
N GLU A 92 -13.24 0.74 -8.33
CA GLU A 92 -14.35 1.02 -9.22
C GLU A 92 -15.63 1.33 -8.46
N ALA A 93 -15.87 0.62 -7.36
CA ALA A 93 -17.07 0.80 -6.56
C ALA A 93 -16.79 0.40 -5.12
N GLY A 94 -17.48 1.02 -4.20
CA GLY A 94 -17.34 0.68 -2.80
C GLY A 94 -18.47 1.29 -1.99
N SER A 95 -18.55 0.88 -0.73
CA SER A 95 -19.54 1.44 0.19
C SER A 95 -19.30 2.94 0.32
N PRO A 96 -20.33 3.78 0.10
CA PRO A 96 -20.14 5.24 0.18
C PRO A 96 -19.59 5.70 1.52
N ALA A 97 -20.02 5.08 2.62
CA ALA A 97 -19.54 5.47 3.94
C ALA A 97 -18.06 5.14 4.10
N TYR A 98 -17.63 3.98 3.59
CA TYR A 98 -16.23 3.60 3.69
C TYR A 98 -15.36 4.49 2.81
N LEU A 99 -15.79 4.77 1.59
CA LEU A 99 -15.05 5.64 0.68
C LEU A 99 -14.90 7.03 1.27
N ALA A 100 -15.95 7.54 1.92
CA ALA A 100 -15.90 8.83 2.58
C ALA A 100 -14.88 8.82 3.72
N TRP A 101 -14.84 7.72 4.47
CA TRP A 101 -13.90 7.60 5.58
C TRP A 101 -12.46 7.61 5.07
N VAL A 102 -12.18 6.88 3.99
CA VAL A 102 -10.83 6.86 3.41
C VAL A 102 -10.43 8.27 3.01
N ARG A 103 -11.35 8.98 2.33
CA ARG A 103 -11.09 10.34 1.88
C ARG A 103 -10.81 11.27 3.05
N GLU A 104 -11.66 11.23 4.05
CA GLU A 104 -11.53 12.13 5.20
C GLU A 104 -10.24 11.86 5.97
N THR A 105 -9.85 10.59 6.03
CA THR A 105 -8.71 10.19 6.83
C THR A 105 -7.39 10.47 6.14
N ALA A 106 -7.29 10.23 4.84
CA ALA A 106 -6.02 10.32 4.13
C ALA A 106 -5.95 11.48 3.15
N CYS A 107 -7.09 11.91 2.60
CA CYS A 107 -7.08 12.82 1.46
C CYS A 107 -7.50 14.23 1.80
N ALA A 108 -8.75 14.35 2.17
CA ALA A 108 -9.30 15.68 2.42
C ALA A 108 -8.58 16.35 3.57
N GLY A 109 -8.06 15.57 4.38
CA GLY A 109 -7.37 16.13 5.48
C GLY A 109 -6.23 16.92 5.00
N GLY A 110 -5.71 16.56 3.97
CA GLY A 110 -4.61 17.30 3.56
C GLY A 110 -4.24 18.16 4.70
N ARG A 111 -4.92 17.96 5.61
CA ARG A 111 -4.75 18.83 6.71
C ARG A 111 -4.37 18.14 7.93
#